data_1e4bc3bbe423ffcf3145b3eee974b115
#
_entry.id   1e4bc3bbe423ffcf3145b3eee974b115
#
_cell.length_a   1.000
_cell.length_b   1.000
_cell.length_c   1.000
_cell.angle_alpha   90.00
_cell.angle_beta   90.00
_cell.angle_gamma   90.00
#
_symmetry.space_group_name_H-M   'P 1'
#
loop_
_entity.id
_entity.type
_entity.pdbx_description
1 polymer ?
#
loop_
_entity_poly.entity_id
_entity_poly.type
_entity_poly.pdbx_seq_one_letter_code
_entity_poly.pdbx_strand_id
1 'polypeptide(L)'
;MSVEAMYQEIILDHYKAKHHAGLRDPYEAEVTHVNPSCGDEIMLRVHLDGETVVDVSYDAVGCSISQASTSVMTDLVIGKSVDEGMALAASFSEMMHSRGEIEPDEDVLEDAVAFVGVAKFPARVKCALLGWSAWKDAVAHALAAKES
;
A
#
# COMPACT_ATOMS: atom_id res chain seq x y z
N MET A 1 -23.80 13.34 -2.44
CA MET A 1 -22.58 12.87 -3.14
C MET A 1 -22.64 11.37 -3.29
N SER A 2 -22.33 10.84 -4.47
CA SER A 2 -22.30 9.40 -4.68
C SER A 2 -21.12 8.76 -3.98
N VAL A 3 -21.21 7.46 -3.68
CA VAL A 3 -20.11 6.70 -3.11
C VAL A 3 -18.88 6.77 -4.03
N GLU A 4 -19.09 6.68 -5.34
CA GLU A 4 -17.99 6.75 -6.30
C GLU A 4 -17.26 8.10 -6.24
N ALA A 5 -17.98 9.19 -6.11
CA ALA A 5 -17.38 10.51 -5.98
C ALA A 5 -16.58 10.65 -4.67
N MET A 6 -17.09 10.08 -3.59
CA MET A 6 -16.37 10.03 -2.31
C MET A 6 -15.06 9.25 -2.42
N TYR A 7 -15.10 8.11 -3.10
CA TYR A 7 -13.91 7.28 -3.30
C TYR A 7 -12.87 8.00 -4.16
N GLN A 8 -13.30 8.69 -5.20
CA GLN A 8 -12.37 9.47 -6.03
C GLN A 8 -11.71 10.58 -5.21
N GLU A 9 -12.47 11.22 -4.32
CA GLU A 9 -11.93 12.26 -3.43
C GLU A 9 -10.88 11.69 -2.48
N ILE A 10 -11.12 10.52 -1.91
CA ILE A 10 -10.17 9.85 -1.01
C ILE A 10 -8.86 9.58 -1.75
N ILE A 11 -8.95 9.02 -2.96
CA ILE A 11 -7.78 8.73 -3.78
C ILE A 11 -7.02 10.01 -4.11
N LEU A 12 -7.71 11.06 -4.51
CA LEU A 12 -7.09 12.34 -4.85
C LEU A 12 -6.40 12.98 -3.65
N ASP A 13 -7.04 12.94 -2.48
CA ASP A 13 -6.46 13.48 -1.25
C ASP A 13 -5.17 12.77 -0.88
N HIS A 14 -5.16 11.43 -0.95
CA HIS A 14 -3.96 10.65 -0.67
C HIS A 14 -2.86 10.90 -1.72
N TYR A 15 -3.24 11.05 -2.98
CA TYR A 15 -2.28 11.38 -4.02
C TYR A 15 -1.60 12.72 -3.77
N LYS A 16 -2.35 13.71 -3.32
CA LYS A 16 -1.80 15.03 -3.02
C LYS A 16 -0.98 15.06 -1.74
N ALA A 17 -1.48 14.41 -0.70
CA ALA A 17 -0.87 14.45 0.64
C ALA A 17 0.34 13.52 0.76
N LYS A 18 0.32 12.38 0.09
CA LYS A 18 1.41 11.39 0.10
C LYS A 18 1.89 11.11 1.53
N HIS A 19 0.99 10.54 2.33
CA HIS A 19 1.27 10.26 3.74
C HIS A 19 2.52 9.39 3.86
N HIS A 20 3.42 9.79 4.77
CA HIS A 20 4.66 9.08 5.10
C HIS A 20 5.67 9.02 3.94
N ALA A 21 5.51 9.83 2.89
CA ALA A 21 6.51 9.96 1.83
C ALA A 21 7.78 10.63 2.37
N GLY A 22 8.92 10.31 1.76
CA GLY A 22 10.23 10.81 2.17
C GLY A 22 10.97 9.76 2.99
N LEU A 23 12.04 9.19 2.41
CA LEU A 23 12.79 8.11 3.03
C LEU A 23 13.38 8.54 4.38
N ARG A 24 13.19 7.72 5.40
CA ARG A 24 13.62 8.00 6.77
C ARG A 24 14.48 6.90 7.35
N ASP A 25 15.28 7.26 8.32
CA ASP A 25 16.07 6.35 9.16
C ASP A 25 15.46 6.37 10.57
N PRO A 26 15.59 5.30 11.38
CA PRO A 26 16.23 4.02 11.03
C PRO A 26 15.31 3.13 10.19
N TYR A 27 15.88 2.12 9.56
CA TYR A 27 15.14 1.10 8.84
C TYR A 27 15.95 -0.20 8.83
N GLU A 28 15.25 -1.35 8.74
CA GLU A 28 15.88 -2.67 8.67
C GLU A 28 15.95 -3.20 7.25
N ALA A 29 15.07 -2.73 6.37
CA ALA A 29 15.07 -3.15 4.97
C ALA A 29 14.62 -2.03 4.05
N GLU A 30 15.20 -2.01 2.86
CA GLU A 30 14.83 -1.12 1.76
C GLU A 30 14.70 -1.96 0.50
N VAL A 31 13.63 -1.75 -0.25
CA VAL A 31 13.41 -2.44 -1.51
C VAL A 31 13.02 -1.45 -2.60
N THR A 32 13.24 -1.83 -3.85
CA THR A 32 12.77 -1.08 -5.01
C THR A 32 11.88 -2.00 -5.85
N HIS A 33 10.67 -1.54 -6.14
CA HIS A 33 9.74 -2.25 -7.01
C HIS A 33 9.36 -1.36 -8.18
N VAL A 34 9.18 -1.97 -9.34
CA VAL A 34 8.88 -1.26 -10.59
C VAL A 34 7.70 -1.95 -11.26
N ASN A 35 6.78 -1.15 -11.80
CA ASN A 35 5.73 -1.63 -12.69
C ASN A 35 6.01 -1.03 -14.07
N PRO A 36 6.71 -1.74 -14.96
CA PRO A 36 7.11 -1.16 -16.24
C PRO A 36 5.94 -0.85 -17.16
N SER A 37 4.79 -1.51 -16.98
CA SER A 37 3.60 -1.24 -17.80
C SER A 37 3.05 0.17 -17.61
N CYS A 38 3.22 0.74 -16.41
CA CYS A 38 2.70 2.07 -16.07
C CYS A 38 3.81 3.10 -15.80
N GLY A 39 5.07 2.68 -15.81
CA GLY A 39 6.17 3.55 -15.44
C GLY A 39 6.21 3.88 -13.95
N ASP A 40 5.56 3.08 -13.12
CA ASP A 40 5.57 3.28 -11.68
C ASP A 40 6.83 2.67 -11.06
N GLU A 41 7.43 3.39 -10.12
CA GLU A 41 8.58 2.91 -9.37
C GLU A 41 8.47 3.37 -7.93
N ILE A 42 8.80 2.48 -6.99
CA ILE A 42 8.79 2.81 -5.56
C ILE A 42 10.05 2.28 -4.88
N MET A 43 10.67 3.14 -4.09
CA MET A 43 11.71 2.76 -3.13
C MET A 43 11.06 2.85 -1.75
N LEU A 44 11.09 1.76 -0.98
CA LEU A 44 10.34 1.67 0.27
C LEU A 44 11.24 1.13 1.39
N ARG A 45 11.18 1.78 2.54
CA ARG A 45 11.88 1.38 3.75
C ARG A 45 10.88 0.99 4.82
N VAL A 46 11.21 -0.05 5.59
CA VAL A 46 10.41 -0.48 6.74
C VAL A 46 11.26 -0.48 8.00
N HIS A 47 10.68 0.05 9.08
CA HIS A 47 11.28 0.01 10.41
C HIS A 47 10.39 -0.82 11.33
N LEU A 48 10.95 -1.88 11.90
CA LEU A 48 10.23 -2.79 12.79
C LEU A 48 10.81 -2.72 14.20
N ASP A 49 9.94 -2.84 15.20
CA ASP A 49 10.35 -3.11 16.58
C ASP A 49 9.71 -4.45 16.96
N GLY A 50 10.54 -5.50 16.99
CA GLY A 50 10.01 -6.85 17.10
C GLY A 50 9.13 -7.16 15.90
N GLU A 51 7.85 -7.43 16.15
CA GLU A 51 6.87 -7.71 15.11
C GLU A 51 5.94 -6.53 14.85
N THR A 52 6.23 -5.37 15.45
CA THR A 52 5.43 -4.15 15.28
C THR A 52 6.02 -3.29 14.17
N VAL A 53 5.17 -2.83 13.26
CA VAL A 53 5.56 -1.90 12.20
C VAL A 53 5.61 -0.49 12.81
N VAL A 54 6.81 0.02 13.02
CA VAL A 54 7.01 1.34 13.63
C VAL A 54 6.87 2.44 12.58
N ASP A 55 7.46 2.23 11.40
CA ASP A 55 7.43 3.21 10.33
C ASP A 55 7.57 2.54 8.97
N VAL A 56 6.95 3.16 7.99
CA VAL A 56 7.12 2.84 6.58
C VAL A 56 7.31 4.16 5.86
N SER A 57 8.42 4.29 5.14
CA SER A 57 8.69 5.49 4.35
C SER A 57 9.00 5.10 2.92
N TYR A 58 8.78 6.01 2.01
CA TYR A 58 8.93 5.69 0.58
C TYR A 58 9.23 6.92 -0.25
N ASP A 59 9.82 6.67 -1.41
CA ASP A 59 9.94 7.63 -2.49
C ASP A 59 9.39 6.95 -3.74
N ALA A 60 8.39 7.55 -4.37
CA ALA A 60 7.70 6.92 -5.48
C ALA A 60 7.46 7.90 -6.61
N VAL A 61 7.55 7.38 -7.84
CA VAL A 61 7.14 8.10 -9.04
C VAL A 61 6.15 7.21 -9.79
N GLY A 62 5.22 7.81 -10.50
CA GLY A 62 4.24 7.06 -11.26
C GLY A 62 2.86 7.67 -11.19
N CYS A 63 1.86 6.87 -11.53
CA CYS A 63 0.49 7.35 -11.64
C CYS A 63 -0.13 7.66 -10.27
N SER A 64 -1.24 8.40 -10.30
CA SER A 64 -1.95 8.78 -9.08
C SER A 64 -2.45 7.57 -8.30
N ILE A 65 -2.83 6.49 -8.98
CA ILE A 65 -3.34 5.28 -8.34
C ILE A 65 -2.26 4.61 -7.49
N SER A 66 -1.05 4.43 -8.03
CA SER A 66 0.04 3.79 -7.29
C SER A 66 0.45 4.64 -6.08
N GLN A 67 0.54 5.94 -6.26
CA GLN A 67 0.94 6.84 -5.17
C GLN A 67 -0.12 6.95 -4.08
N ALA A 68 -1.38 7.07 -4.46
CA ALA A 68 -2.48 7.12 -3.49
C ALA A 68 -2.62 5.82 -2.70
N SER A 69 -2.51 4.69 -3.37
CA SER A 69 -2.58 3.37 -2.72
C SER A 69 -1.46 3.18 -1.73
N THR A 70 -0.24 3.60 -2.07
CA THR A 70 0.91 3.52 -1.17
C THR A 70 0.69 4.38 0.08
N SER A 71 0.16 5.59 -0.09
CA SER A 71 -0.17 6.48 1.03
C SER A 71 -1.18 5.82 1.98
N VAL A 72 -2.25 5.25 1.43
CA VAL A 72 -3.26 4.54 2.21
C VAL A 72 -2.64 3.36 2.96
N MET A 73 -1.81 2.58 2.27
CA MET A 73 -1.15 1.41 2.86
C MET A 73 -0.33 1.81 4.09
N THR A 74 0.45 2.88 4.01
CA THR A 74 1.27 3.30 5.15
C THR A 74 0.41 3.67 6.35
N ASP A 75 -0.71 4.35 6.14
CA ASP A 75 -1.63 4.69 7.22
C ASP A 75 -2.22 3.44 7.89
N LEU A 76 -2.45 2.39 7.10
CA LEU A 76 -3.07 1.17 7.60
C LEU A 76 -2.10 0.27 8.36
N VAL A 77 -0.85 0.16 7.92
CA VAL A 77 0.08 -0.82 8.47
C VAL A 77 0.95 -0.26 9.60
N ILE A 78 1.24 1.05 9.61
CA ILE A 78 2.05 1.64 10.68
C ILE A 78 1.31 1.53 12.01
N GLY A 79 2.02 1.06 13.02
CA GLY A 79 1.46 0.87 14.37
C GLY A 79 0.83 -0.48 14.59
N LYS A 80 0.73 -1.31 13.56
CA LYS A 80 0.15 -2.65 13.66
C LYS A 80 1.25 -3.71 13.69
N SER A 81 0.88 -4.93 14.06
CA SER A 81 1.81 -6.05 13.94
C SER A 81 2.00 -6.41 12.47
N VAL A 82 3.12 -7.08 12.17
CA VAL A 82 3.38 -7.60 10.83
C VAL A 82 2.23 -8.51 10.37
N ASP A 83 1.74 -9.39 11.25
CA ASP A 83 0.66 -10.32 10.93
C ASP A 83 -0.63 -9.57 10.57
N GLU A 84 -0.98 -8.53 11.32
CA GLU A 84 -2.14 -7.70 11.01
C GLU A 84 -1.98 -7.00 9.67
N GLY A 85 -0.78 -6.45 9.40
CA GLY A 85 -0.49 -5.81 8.12
C GLY A 85 -0.55 -6.78 6.95
N MET A 86 -0.07 -8.01 7.13
CA MET A 86 -0.16 -9.05 6.09
C MET A 86 -1.60 -9.46 5.82
N ALA A 87 -2.44 -9.53 6.85
CA ALA A 87 -3.87 -9.80 6.69
C ALA A 87 -4.56 -8.68 5.92
N LEU A 88 -4.20 -7.42 6.19
CA LEU A 88 -4.72 -6.28 5.44
C LEU A 88 -4.30 -6.33 3.98
N ALA A 89 -3.04 -6.67 3.72
CA ALA A 89 -2.52 -6.81 2.35
C ALA A 89 -3.27 -7.91 1.59
N ALA A 90 -3.56 -9.03 2.25
CA ALA A 90 -4.32 -10.13 1.64
C ALA A 90 -5.74 -9.69 1.31
N SER A 91 -6.42 -8.98 2.22
CA SER A 91 -7.77 -8.47 1.99
C SER A 91 -7.81 -7.45 0.85
N PHE A 92 -6.82 -6.56 0.80
CA PHE A 92 -6.73 -5.58 -0.28
C PHE A 92 -6.49 -6.27 -1.63
N SER A 93 -5.59 -7.25 -1.67
CA SER A 93 -5.30 -8.02 -2.88
C SER A 93 -6.53 -8.77 -3.37
N GLU A 94 -7.28 -9.40 -2.45
CA GLU A 94 -8.52 -10.10 -2.79
C GLU A 94 -9.53 -9.15 -3.42
N MET A 95 -9.72 -7.98 -2.83
CA MET A 95 -10.60 -6.95 -3.39
C MET A 95 -10.15 -6.53 -4.79
N MET A 96 -8.85 -6.31 -4.96
CA MET A 96 -8.31 -5.85 -6.26
C MET A 96 -8.41 -6.91 -7.36
N HIS A 97 -8.42 -8.20 -7.01
CA HIS A 97 -8.55 -9.28 -7.99
C HIS A 97 -10.00 -9.74 -8.19
N SER A 98 -10.96 -9.12 -7.50
CA SER A 98 -12.37 -9.48 -7.57
C SER A 98 -13.10 -8.88 -8.77
N ARG A 99 -12.46 -8.01 -9.54
CA ARG A 99 -13.06 -7.25 -10.64
C ARG A 99 -14.23 -6.37 -10.17
N GLY A 100 -14.17 -5.93 -8.90
CA GLY A 100 -15.22 -5.11 -8.31
C GLY A 100 -16.41 -5.89 -7.79
N GLU A 101 -16.33 -7.22 -7.75
CA GLU A 101 -17.42 -8.08 -7.29
C GLU A 101 -17.50 -8.25 -5.78
N ILE A 102 -16.38 -8.04 -5.06
CA ILE A 102 -16.35 -8.12 -3.61
C ILE A 102 -16.74 -6.76 -3.04
N GLU A 103 -17.71 -6.77 -2.12
CA GLU A 103 -18.04 -5.58 -1.36
C GLU A 103 -17.01 -5.43 -0.24
N PRO A 104 -16.25 -4.33 -0.23
CA PRO A 104 -15.17 -4.18 0.76
C PRO A 104 -15.71 -3.88 2.15
N ASP A 105 -14.98 -4.35 3.17
CA ASP A 105 -15.30 -4.10 4.56
C ASP A 105 -14.55 -2.84 5.02
N GLU A 106 -15.29 -1.75 5.21
CA GLU A 106 -14.72 -0.47 5.65
C GLU A 106 -14.08 -0.52 7.04
N ASP A 107 -14.56 -1.42 7.89
CA ASP A 107 -13.99 -1.58 9.23
C ASP A 107 -12.59 -2.20 9.18
N VAL A 108 -12.31 -2.96 8.13
CA VAL A 108 -11.01 -3.61 7.92
C VAL A 108 -10.10 -2.76 7.07
N LEU A 109 -10.58 -2.33 5.90
CA LEU A 109 -9.75 -1.68 4.88
C LEU A 109 -9.75 -0.15 4.96
N GLU A 110 -10.64 0.45 5.73
CA GLU A 110 -10.76 1.91 5.89
C GLU A 110 -10.69 2.62 4.53
N ASP A 111 -9.80 3.57 4.33
CA ASP A 111 -9.70 4.33 3.07
C ASP A 111 -9.34 3.46 1.86
N ALA A 112 -8.77 2.27 2.07
CA ALA A 112 -8.43 1.36 0.97
C ALA A 112 -9.65 0.88 0.21
N VAL A 113 -10.85 0.94 0.80
CA VAL A 113 -12.09 0.58 0.10
C VAL A 113 -12.33 1.46 -1.14
N ALA A 114 -11.76 2.66 -1.15
CA ALA A 114 -11.90 3.57 -2.29
C ALA A 114 -11.36 2.99 -3.60
N PHE A 115 -10.50 1.97 -3.53
CA PHE A 115 -9.92 1.35 -4.71
C PHE A 115 -10.77 0.25 -5.32
N VAL A 116 -11.95 -0.05 -4.75
CA VAL A 116 -12.84 -1.09 -5.30
C VAL A 116 -13.22 -0.82 -6.76
N GLY A 117 -13.41 0.44 -7.14
CA GLY A 117 -13.69 0.81 -8.53
C GLY A 117 -12.51 0.57 -9.46
N VAL A 118 -11.29 0.68 -8.95
CA VAL A 118 -10.06 0.41 -9.73
C VAL A 118 -9.96 -1.07 -10.07
N ALA A 119 -10.52 -1.94 -9.23
CA ALA A 119 -10.50 -3.40 -9.44
C ALA A 119 -11.15 -3.84 -10.76
N LYS A 120 -12.00 -3.00 -11.35
CA LYS A 120 -12.64 -3.27 -12.64
C LYS A 120 -11.67 -3.11 -13.83
N PHE A 121 -10.50 -2.53 -13.60
CA PHE A 121 -9.54 -2.20 -14.65
C PHE A 121 -8.21 -2.94 -14.40
N PRO A 122 -8.04 -4.13 -15.02
CA PRO A 122 -6.86 -4.99 -14.73
C PRO A 122 -5.51 -4.29 -14.85
N ALA A 123 -5.36 -3.38 -15.81
CA ALA A 123 -4.10 -2.64 -15.98
C ALA A 123 -3.79 -1.75 -14.78
N ARG A 124 -4.81 -1.24 -14.11
CA ARG A 124 -4.64 -0.36 -12.94
C ARG A 124 -4.53 -1.12 -11.64
N VAL A 125 -4.96 -2.37 -11.60
CA VAL A 125 -4.81 -3.24 -10.42
C VAL A 125 -3.33 -3.35 -10.03
N LYS A 126 -2.46 -3.52 -11.02
CA LYS A 126 -1.01 -3.60 -10.79
C LYS A 126 -0.47 -2.32 -10.16
N CYS A 127 -0.98 -1.16 -10.59
CA CYS A 127 -0.58 0.12 -10.00
C CYS A 127 -0.99 0.19 -8.53
N ALA A 128 -2.23 -0.21 -8.22
CA ALA A 128 -2.72 -0.19 -6.85
C ALA A 128 -1.97 -1.15 -5.93
N LEU A 129 -1.47 -2.26 -6.45
CA LEU A 129 -0.79 -3.28 -5.65
C LEU A 129 0.71 -3.03 -5.45
N LEU A 130 1.31 -2.11 -6.21
CA LEU A 130 2.76 -1.91 -6.22
C LEU A 130 3.32 -1.63 -4.82
N GLY A 131 2.80 -0.65 -4.11
CA GLY A 131 3.27 -0.29 -2.78
C GLY A 131 3.05 -1.39 -1.76
N TRP A 132 1.92 -2.08 -1.84
CA TRP A 132 1.61 -3.21 -0.96
C TRP A 132 2.60 -4.35 -1.16
N SER A 133 2.93 -4.66 -2.43
CA SER A 133 3.91 -5.70 -2.75
C SER A 133 5.30 -5.33 -2.26
N ALA A 134 5.69 -4.06 -2.42
CA ALA A 134 6.97 -3.56 -1.93
C ALA A 134 7.06 -3.68 -0.41
N TRP A 135 5.99 -3.34 0.31
CA TRP A 135 5.95 -3.44 1.76
C TRP A 135 6.11 -4.89 2.23
N LYS A 136 5.39 -5.82 1.61
CA LYS A 136 5.50 -7.24 1.94
C LYS A 136 6.92 -7.76 1.74
N ASP A 137 7.55 -7.38 0.64
CA ASP A 137 8.92 -7.76 0.33
C ASP A 137 9.91 -7.17 1.34
N ALA A 138 9.77 -5.89 1.67
CA ALA A 138 10.62 -5.22 2.65
C ALA A 138 10.51 -5.87 4.03
N VAL A 139 9.30 -6.20 4.46
CA VAL A 139 9.07 -6.89 5.74
C VAL A 139 9.75 -8.26 5.75
N ALA A 140 9.62 -9.01 4.67
CA ALA A 140 10.26 -10.33 4.55
C ALA A 140 11.77 -10.21 4.68
N HIS A 141 12.39 -9.22 4.03
CA HIS A 141 13.81 -8.97 4.14
C HIS A 141 14.22 -8.53 5.56
N ALA A 142 13.43 -7.68 6.18
CA ALA A 142 13.72 -7.21 7.54
C ALA A 142 13.67 -8.35 8.56
N LEU A 143 12.70 -9.24 8.44
CA LEU A 143 12.56 -10.39 9.33
C LEU A 143 13.68 -11.43 9.09
N ALA A 144 14.06 -11.66 7.84
CA ALA A 144 15.15 -12.57 7.49
C ALA A 144 16.49 -12.06 8.04
N ALA A 145 16.74 -10.75 7.96
CA ALA A 145 17.95 -10.15 8.51
C ALA A 145 18.05 -10.30 10.03
N LYS A 146 16.90 -10.32 10.70
CA LYS A 146 16.82 -10.46 12.15
C LYS A 146 17.14 -11.87 12.62
N GLU A 147 16.91 -12.88 11.77
CA GLU A 147 17.15 -14.30 12.08
C GLU A 147 18.59 -14.74 11.82
N SER A 148 19.37 -13.92 11.13
CA SER A 148 20.76 -14.26 10.75
C SER A 148 21.78 -13.82 11.77
#